data_ad3ddf905d16b533aee4b2a15e017c7d
#
_entry.id   ad3ddf905d16b533aee4b2a15e017c7d
#
_cell.length_a   1.000
_cell.length_b   1.000
_cell.length_c   1.000
_cell.angle_alpha   90.00
_cell.angle_beta   90.00
_cell.angle_gamma   90.00
#
_symmetry.space_group_name_H-M   'P 1'
#
loop_
_entity.id
_entity.type
_entity.pdbx_description
1 polymer ?
#
loop_
_entity_poly.entity_id
_entity_poly.type
_entity_poly.pdbx_seq_one_letter_code
_entity_poly.pdbx_strand_id
1 'polypeptide(L)'
;MNISTVFFDLGNTLLHNHYLNDSSIRTACRKMAERFASLGYHVDIHALAEQHFRILNRYYNHRDIDYIEQSAEYVLRQTLEIMGFDSIPEKDIFTALASFYSSTQENWKLTPFAVETLETLTAQKKKIGLITNASYAEDIRQLLSKHRIG
;
A
#
# COMPACT_ATOMS: atom_id res chain seq x y z
N MET A 1 6.30 -26.22 -26.26
CA MET A 1 5.32 -25.24 -25.71
C MET A 1 5.93 -23.86 -25.83
N ASN A 2 5.30 -22.89 -26.50
CA ASN A 2 5.88 -21.57 -26.69
C ASN A 2 5.17 -20.59 -25.72
N ILE A 3 5.82 -20.22 -24.62
CA ILE A 3 5.30 -19.25 -23.65
C ILE A 3 5.38 -17.86 -24.30
N SER A 4 4.24 -17.16 -24.40
CA SER A 4 4.15 -15.82 -24.98
C SER A 4 3.99 -14.72 -23.92
N THR A 5 3.51 -15.07 -22.72
CA THR A 5 3.19 -14.12 -21.64
C THR A 5 3.72 -14.66 -20.31
N VAL A 6 4.27 -13.74 -19.50
CA VAL A 6 4.76 -14.02 -18.14
C VAL A 6 4.09 -13.04 -17.20
N PHE A 7 3.53 -13.54 -16.10
CA PHE A 7 3.01 -12.70 -15.02
C PHE A 7 3.93 -12.78 -13.80
N PHE A 8 4.17 -11.64 -13.20
CA PHE A 8 4.93 -11.53 -11.96
C PHE A 8 4.01 -11.10 -10.82
N ASP A 9 4.32 -11.55 -9.62
CA ASP A 9 3.92 -10.86 -8.40
C ASP A 9 4.87 -9.69 -8.13
N LEU A 10 4.47 -8.76 -7.24
CA LEU A 10 5.27 -7.59 -6.91
C LEU A 10 6.05 -7.78 -5.60
N GLY A 11 5.32 -7.95 -4.49
CA GLY A 11 5.91 -7.97 -3.14
C GLY A 11 6.75 -9.22 -2.89
N ASN A 12 8.01 -9.06 -2.47
CA ASN A 12 9.00 -10.13 -2.32
C ASN A 12 9.33 -10.89 -3.61
N THR A 13 8.89 -10.36 -4.77
CA THR A 13 9.19 -10.89 -6.10
C THR A 13 9.98 -9.88 -6.91
N LEU A 14 9.38 -8.78 -7.37
CA LEU A 14 10.08 -7.69 -8.08
C LEU A 14 10.59 -6.61 -7.14
N LEU A 15 9.87 -6.37 -6.05
CA LEU A 15 10.24 -5.43 -4.99
C LEU A 15 10.23 -6.15 -3.65
N HIS A 16 11.11 -5.73 -2.73
CA HIS A 16 11.13 -6.21 -1.36
C HIS A 16 11.14 -5.04 -0.37
N ASN A 17 10.58 -5.27 0.82
CA ASN A 17 10.57 -4.30 1.90
C ASN A 17 11.01 -4.97 3.21
N HIS A 18 12.30 -4.86 3.53
CA HIS A 18 12.87 -5.44 4.75
C HIS A 18 12.66 -4.58 6.01
N TYR A 19 12.15 -3.36 5.85
CA TYR A 19 12.03 -2.38 6.93
C TYR A 19 10.58 -2.10 7.33
N LEU A 20 9.63 -2.85 6.78
CA LEU A 20 8.24 -2.71 7.21
C LEU A 20 8.07 -3.37 8.57
N ASN A 21 8.00 -2.55 9.60
CA ASN A 21 7.81 -2.95 10.98
C ASN A 21 6.79 -2.02 11.67
N ASP A 22 6.41 -2.34 12.88
CA ASP A 22 5.40 -1.56 13.64
C ASP A 22 5.76 -0.08 13.73
N SER A 23 7.02 0.27 13.89
CA SER A 23 7.45 1.67 13.98
C SER A 23 7.23 2.43 12.68
N SER A 24 7.54 1.81 11.53
CA SER A 24 7.31 2.42 10.21
C SER A 24 5.82 2.55 9.90
N ILE A 25 5.01 1.55 10.29
CA ILE A 25 3.56 1.59 10.12
C ILE A 25 2.94 2.67 11.02
N ARG A 26 3.35 2.79 12.28
CA ARG A 26 2.91 3.87 13.18
C ARG A 26 3.25 5.25 12.63
N THR A 27 4.44 5.42 12.05
CA THR A 27 4.84 6.65 11.38
C THR A 27 3.91 6.96 10.20
N ALA A 28 3.55 5.98 9.40
CA ALA A 28 2.62 6.15 8.29
C ALA A 28 1.20 6.50 8.78
N CYS A 29 0.70 5.83 9.84
CA CYS A 29 -0.58 6.18 10.47
C CYS A 29 -0.59 7.62 10.97
N ARG A 30 0.51 8.09 11.56
CA ARG A 30 0.63 9.46 12.02
C ARG A 30 0.58 10.46 10.86
N LYS A 31 1.34 10.23 9.78
CA LYS A 31 1.30 11.09 8.58
C LYS A 31 -0.09 11.16 7.96
N MET A 32 -0.81 10.05 7.95
CA MET A 32 -2.22 10.02 7.53
C MET A 32 -3.10 10.89 8.42
N ALA A 33 -2.98 10.79 9.75
CA ALA A 33 -3.75 11.57 10.70
C ALA A 33 -3.41 13.08 10.63
N GLU A 34 -2.14 13.42 10.47
CA GLU A 34 -1.68 14.80 10.21
C GLU A 34 -2.29 15.36 8.92
N ARG A 35 -2.46 14.50 7.91
CA ARG A 35 -3.13 14.90 6.66
C ARG A 35 -4.59 15.21 6.88
N PHE A 36 -5.34 14.42 7.66
CA PHE A 36 -6.71 14.75 8.03
C PHE A 36 -6.81 16.10 8.75
N ALA A 37 -5.95 16.35 9.73
CA ALA A 37 -5.90 17.66 10.40
C ALA A 37 -5.65 18.81 9.40
N SER A 38 -4.74 18.62 8.43
CA SER A 38 -4.44 19.62 7.39
C SER A 38 -5.60 19.86 6.41
N LEU A 39 -6.51 18.90 6.25
CA LEU A 39 -7.73 19.05 5.46
C LEU A 39 -8.86 19.78 6.21
N GLY A 40 -8.63 20.17 7.46
CA GLY A 40 -9.57 20.93 8.27
C GLY A 40 -10.44 20.07 9.20
N TYR A 41 -10.17 18.78 9.31
CA TYR A 41 -10.88 17.92 10.27
C TYR A 41 -10.32 18.11 11.68
N HIS A 42 -11.23 18.30 12.65
CA HIS A 42 -10.86 18.42 14.07
C HIS A 42 -10.59 17.02 14.64
N VAL A 43 -9.39 16.50 14.39
CA VAL A 43 -8.95 15.18 14.86
C VAL A 43 -7.86 15.29 15.92
N ASP A 44 -7.92 14.43 16.93
CA ASP A 44 -6.74 14.14 17.74
C ASP A 44 -5.81 13.22 16.91
N ILE A 45 -4.70 13.79 16.44
CA ILE A 45 -3.74 13.11 15.56
C ILE A 45 -3.22 11.82 16.19
N HIS A 46 -2.91 11.86 17.49
CA HIS A 46 -2.38 10.70 18.19
C HIS A 46 -3.45 9.60 18.34
N ALA A 47 -4.64 9.98 18.77
CA ALA A 47 -5.75 9.03 18.92
C ALA A 47 -6.15 8.38 17.59
N LEU A 48 -6.24 9.17 16.50
CA LEU A 48 -6.56 8.66 15.18
C LEU A 48 -5.48 7.71 14.65
N ALA A 49 -4.21 8.09 14.78
CA ALA A 49 -3.08 7.25 14.34
C ALA A 49 -3.03 5.90 15.08
N GLU A 50 -3.19 5.91 16.41
CA GLU A 50 -3.19 4.69 17.21
C GLU A 50 -4.43 3.83 16.95
N GLN A 51 -5.59 4.43 16.74
CA GLN A 51 -6.80 3.69 16.38
C GLN A 51 -6.63 3.02 15.01
N HIS A 52 -6.11 3.74 14.01
CA HIS A 52 -5.87 3.16 12.69
C HIS A 52 -4.85 2.02 12.75
N PHE A 53 -3.76 2.19 13.48
CA PHE A 53 -2.77 1.14 13.67
C PHE A 53 -3.39 -0.14 14.28
N ARG A 54 -4.27 0.01 15.29
CA ARG A 54 -4.96 -1.15 15.89
C ARG A 54 -5.89 -1.86 14.91
N ILE A 55 -6.69 -1.10 14.13
CA ILE A 55 -7.60 -1.65 13.13
C ILE A 55 -6.81 -2.36 12.03
N LEU A 56 -5.72 -1.73 11.54
CA LEU A 56 -4.86 -2.30 10.51
C LEU A 56 -4.21 -3.62 10.95
N ASN A 57 -3.69 -3.68 12.19
CA ASN A 57 -3.13 -4.93 12.72
C ASN A 57 -4.19 -6.02 12.90
N ARG A 58 -5.40 -5.66 13.35
CA ARG A 58 -6.52 -6.60 13.41
C ARG A 58 -6.85 -7.15 12.02
N TYR A 59 -6.92 -6.28 11.02
CA TYR A 59 -7.14 -6.68 9.64
C TYR A 59 -6.06 -7.67 9.16
N TYR A 60 -4.76 -7.35 9.33
CA TYR A 60 -3.69 -8.24 8.91
C TYR A 60 -3.74 -9.61 9.58
N ASN A 61 -4.01 -9.65 10.89
CA ASN A 61 -4.15 -10.91 11.63
C ASN A 61 -5.34 -11.76 11.12
N HIS A 62 -6.46 -11.13 10.74
CA HIS A 62 -7.61 -11.85 10.19
C HIS A 62 -7.33 -12.31 8.75
N ARG A 63 -6.77 -11.44 7.91
CA ARG A 63 -6.39 -11.77 6.53
C ARG A 63 -5.47 -13.00 6.46
N ASP A 64 -4.55 -13.13 7.38
CA ASP A 64 -3.61 -14.25 7.43
C ASP A 64 -4.29 -15.59 7.83
N ILE A 65 -5.54 -15.53 8.32
CA ILE A 65 -6.36 -16.70 8.69
C ILE A 65 -7.40 -17.02 7.60
N ASP A 66 -8.14 -16.02 7.14
CA ASP A 66 -9.29 -16.21 6.22
C ASP A 66 -8.96 -15.90 4.76
N TYR A 67 -7.78 -15.33 4.48
CA TYR A 67 -7.30 -14.95 3.15
C TYR A 67 -8.20 -13.93 2.43
N ILE A 68 -9.00 -13.16 3.20
CA ILE A 68 -9.87 -12.12 2.65
C ILE A 68 -9.14 -10.78 2.63
N GLU A 69 -8.88 -10.27 1.43
CA GLU A 69 -8.28 -8.94 1.24
C GLU A 69 -9.33 -7.84 1.35
N GLN A 70 -8.98 -6.78 2.08
CA GLN A 70 -9.77 -5.57 2.21
C GLN A 70 -9.03 -4.40 1.57
N SER A 71 -9.77 -3.44 0.99
CA SER A 71 -9.14 -2.23 0.50
C SER A 71 -8.66 -1.34 1.65
N ALA A 72 -7.58 -0.59 1.43
CA ALA A 72 -7.08 0.38 2.41
C ALA A 72 -8.14 1.45 2.74
N GLU A 73 -8.96 1.83 1.75
CA GLU A 73 -10.09 2.72 1.95
C GLU A 73 -11.08 2.14 2.96
N TYR A 74 -11.46 0.87 2.82
CA TYR A 74 -12.39 0.23 3.73
C TYR A 74 -11.85 0.22 5.16
N VAL A 75 -10.59 -0.17 5.35
CA VAL A 75 -9.93 -0.20 6.67
C VAL A 75 -9.87 1.20 7.30
N LEU A 76 -9.58 2.24 6.50
CA LEU A 76 -9.55 3.61 6.99
C LEU A 76 -10.95 4.12 7.34
N ARG A 77 -11.97 3.82 6.53
CA ARG A 77 -13.37 4.19 6.84
C ARG A 77 -13.85 3.56 8.15
N GLN A 78 -13.55 2.30 8.40
CA GLN A 78 -13.85 1.67 9.70
C GLN A 78 -13.19 2.42 10.87
N THR A 79 -11.94 2.86 10.68
CA THR A 79 -11.25 3.66 11.71
C THR A 79 -11.97 4.97 11.98
N LEU A 80 -12.34 5.67 10.93
CA LEU A 80 -13.00 6.98 11.01
C LEU A 80 -14.40 6.88 11.63
N GLU A 81 -15.17 5.86 11.26
CA GLU A 81 -16.49 5.57 11.85
C GLU A 81 -16.39 5.35 13.36
N ILE A 82 -15.43 4.55 13.83
CA ILE A 82 -15.17 4.34 15.27
C ILE A 82 -14.79 5.66 15.98
N MET A 83 -14.14 6.57 15.26
CA MET A 83 -13.74 7.88 15.77
C MET A 83 -14.86 8.95 15.66
N GLY A 84 -16.05 8.56 15.17
CA GLY A 84 -17.21 9.45 15.04
C GLY A 84 -17.23 10.29 13.76
N PHE A 85 -16.50 9.88 12.73
CA PHE A 85 -16.47 10.56 11.41
C PHE A 85 -17.23 9.74 10.37
N ASP A 86 -18.54 9.93 10.26
CA ASP A 86 -19.42 9.08 9.43
C ASP A 86 -19.46 9.48 7.95
N SER A 87 -19.01 10.69 7.59
CA SER A 87 -19.21 11.25 6.24
C SER A 87 -17.97 11.99 5.75
N ILE A 88 -16.89 11.23 5.51
CA ILE A 88 -15.68 11.79 4.90
C ILE A 88 -15.75 11.61 3.38
N PRO A 89 -15.56 12.68 2.58
CA PRO A 89 -15.49 12.61 1.13
C PRO A 89 -14.39 11.65 0.66
N GLU A 90 -14.67 10.90 -0.38
CA GLU A 90 -13.75 9.92 -0.97
C GLU A 90 -12.38 10.54 -1.31
N LYS A 91 -12.40 11.76 -1.86
CA LYS A 91 -11.19 12.52 -2.18
C LYS A 91 -10.27 12.69 -0.97
N ASP A 92 -10.84 12.97 0.21
CA ASP A 92 -10.07 13.22 1.43
C ASP A 92 -9.51 11.90 2.01
N ILE A 93 -10.27 10.81 1.88
CA ILE A 93 -9.81 9.46 2.18
C ILE A 93 -8.57 9.12 1.34
N PHE A 94 -8.65 9.27 0.01
CA PHE A 94 -7.51 8.98 -0.87
C PHE A 94 -6.32 9.91 -0.64
N THR A 95 -6.57 11.17 -0.31
CA THR A 95 -5.51 12.13 0.04
C THR A 95 -4.77 11.72 1.32
N ALA A 96 -5.50 11.21 2.31
CA ALA A 96 -4.92 10.71 3.56
C ALA A 96 -4.16 9.37 3.33
N LEU A 97 -4.72 8.45 2.55
CA LEU A 97 -4.05 7.21 2.16
C LEU A 97 -2.76 7.46 1.37
N ALA A 98 -2.75 8.43 0.46
CA ALA A 98 -1.53 8.82 -0.25
C ALA A 98 -0.41 9.26 0.72
N SER A 99 -0.75 9.95 1.82
CA SER A 99 0.22 10.33 2.86
C SER A 99 0.72 9.13 3.66
N PHE A 100 -0.14 8.14 3.93
CA PHE A 100 0.25 6.87 4.55
C PHE A 100 1.25 6.11 3.66
N TYR A 101 0.90 5.87 2.41
CA TYR A 101 1.68 5.05 1.49
C TYR A 101 2.99 5.73 1.06
N SER A 102 3.01 7.05 0.88
CA SER A 102 4.26 7.77 0.59
C SER A 102 5.34 7.54 1.64
N SER A 103 4.94 7.35 2.90
CA SER A 103 5.84 7.04 4.01
C SER A 103 6.41 5.62 3.95
N THR A 104 5.63 4.64 3.49
CA THR A 104 6.06 3.23 3.41
C THR A 104 6.83 2.95 2.12
N GLN A 105 6.58 3.71 1.04
CA GLN A 105 7.24 3.54 -0.26
C GLN A 105 8.76 3.74 -0.24
N GLU A 106 9.29 4.50 0.71
CA GLU A 106 10.73 4.73 0.83
C GLU A 106 11.52 3.45 1.11
N ASN A 107 10.87 2.48 1.73
CA ASN A 107 11.47 1.23 2.16
C ASN A 107 11.44 0.12 1.09
N TRP A 108 10.68 0.32 0.02
CA TRP A 108 10.64 -0.64 -1.08
C TRP A 108 11.86 -0.51 -1.97
N LYS A 109 12.52 -1.64 -2.25
CA LYS A 109 13.71 -1.74 -3.09
C LYS A 109 13.53 -2.82 -4.15
N LEU A 110 14.22 -2.66 -5.28
CA LEU A 110 14.26 -3.70 -6.31
C LEU A 110 14.90 -4.98 -5.76
N THR A 111 14.28 -6.10 -6.07
CA THR A 111 14.89 -7.42 -5.83
C THR A 111 16.09 -7.58 -6.79
N PRO A 112 17.20 -8.21 -6.35
CA PRO A 112 18.31 -8.49 -7.24
C PRO A 112 17.86 -9.16 -8.54
N PHE A 113 18.40 -8.72 -9.65
CA PHE A 113 18.09 -9.21 -11.01
C PHE A 113 16.66 -8.94 -11.53
N ALA A 114 15.79 -8.24 -10.80
CA ALA A 114 14.42 -7.96 -11.26
C ALA A 114 14.41 -7.20 -12.60
N VAL A 115 15.18 -6.13 -12.70
CA VAL A 115 15.25 -5.30 -13.95
C VAL A 115 15.82 -6.13 -15.09
N GLU A 116 16.95 -6.81 -14.90
CA GLU A 116 17.60 -7.64 -15.90
C GLU A 116 16.68 -8.75 -16.44
N THR A 117 15.87 -9.34 -15.53
CA THR A 117 14.88 -10.35 -15.90
C THR A 117 13.79 -9.76 -16.80
N LEU A 118 13.24 -8.60 -16.43
CA LEU A 118 12.21 -7.92 -17.22
C LEU A 118 12.74 -7.49 -18.59
N GLU A 119 13.95 -6.93 -18.65
CA GLU A 119 14.61 -6.54 -19.90
C GLU A 119 14.87 -7.75 -20.80
N THR A 120 15.35 -8.86 -20.24
CA THR A 120 15.58 -10.11 -20.99
C THR A 120 14.29 -10.64 -21.62
N LEU A 121 13.20 -10.66 -20.86
CA LEU A 121 11.90 -11.11 -21.37
C LEU A 121 11.34 -10.17 -22.43
N THR A 122 11.53 -8.86 -22.24
CA THR A 122 11.15 -7.84 -23.24
C THR A 122 11.93 -8.04 -24.55
N ALA A 123 13.25 -8.24 -24.47
CA ALA A 123 14.09 -8.54 -25.62
C ALA A 123 13.66 -9.81 -26.35
N GLN A 124 13.15 -10.82 -25.61
CA GLN A 124 12.56 -12.04 -26.15
C GLN A 124 11.13 -11.85 -26.68
N LYS A 125 10.62 -10.60 -26.73
CA LYS A 125 9.26 -10.24 -27.17
C LYS A 125 8.15 -10.95 -26.37
N LYS A 126 8.39 -11.25 -25.11
CA LYS A 126 7.35 -11.75 -24.20
C LYS A 126 6.47 -10.60 -23.74
N LYS A 127 5.18 -10.88 -23.58
CA LYS A 127 4.26 -9.99 -22.87
C LYS A 127 4.50 -10.14 -21.38
N ILE A 128 4.60 -9.03 -20.66
CA ILE A 128 4.79 -9.02 -19.20
C ILE A 128 3.54 -8.44 -18.58
N GLY A 129 3.06 -9.06 -17.51
CA GLY A 129 1.94 -8.60 -16.71
C GLY A 129 2.24 -8.71 -15.23
N LEU A 130 1.48 -7.97 -14.43
CA LEU A 130 1.55 -8.00 -12.97
C LEU A 130 0.25 -8.57 -12.40
N ILE A 131 0.37 -9.49 -11.45
CA ILE A 131 -0.75 -9.98 -10.63
C ILE A 131 -0.25 -9.92 -9.18
N THR A 132 -0.80 -9.03 -8.39
CA THR A 132 -0.36 -8.82 -7.01
C THR A 132 -1.54 -8.47 -6.11
N ASN A 133 -1.49 -8.92 -4.87
CA ASN A 133 -2.42 -8.50 -3.83
C ASN A 133 -2.08 -7.07 -3.42
N ALA A 134 -3.05 -6.17 -3.54
CA ALA A 134 -2.85 -4.76 -3.23
C ALA A 134 -4.08 -4.16 -2.57
N SER A 135 -3.91 -3.67 -1.34
CA SER A 135 -4.96 -2.94 -0.63
C SER A 135 -5.22 -1.54 -1.23
N TYR A 136 -4.25 -0.98 -1.98
CA TYR A 136 -4.32 0.35 -2.57
C TYR A 136 -3.61 0.38 -3.93
N ALA A 137 -4.39 0.33 -5.01
CA ALA A 137 -3.86 0.21 -6.37
C ALA A 137 -2.96 1.37 -6.81
N GLU A 138 -3.22 2.58 -6.30
CA GLU A 138 -2.40 3.75 -6.62
C GLU A 138 -0.98 3.64 -6.04
N ASP A 139 -0.83 3.05 -4.87
CA ASP A 139 0.49 2.74 -4.29
C ASP A 139 1.32 1.88 -5.23
N ILE A 140 0.70 0.83 -5.79
CA ILE A 140 1.37 -0.06 -6.75
C ILE A 140 1.81 0.69 -7.99
N ARG A 141 0.96 1.55 -8.58
CA ARG A 141 1.32 2.35 -9.75
C ARG A 141 2.50 3.29 -9.47
N GLN A 142 2.51 3.91 -8.30
CA GLN A 142 3.59 4.80 -7.87
C GLN A 142 4.89 4.02 -7.66
N LEU A 143 4.85 2.85 -7.04
CA LEU A 143 6.02 1.98 -6.87
C LEU A 143 6.60 1.54 -8.22
N LEU A 144 5.76 1.09 -9.15
CA LEU A 144 6.20 0.71 -10.50
C LEU A 144 6.87 1.89 -11.22
N SER A 145 6.25 3.07 -11.17
CA SER A 145 6.80 4.30 -11.77
C SER A 145 8.13 4.71 -11.14
N LYS A 146 8.20 4.73 -9.80
CA LYS A 146 9.41 5.08 -9.02
C LYS A 146 10.59 4.18 -9.38
N HIS A 147 10.34 2.90 -9.56
CA HIS A 147 11.36 1.90 -9.86
C HIS A 147 11.55 1.64 -11.36
N ARG A 148 10.79 2.32 -12.24
CA ARG A 148 10.86 2.22 -13.70
C ARG A 148 10.67 0.79 -14.23
N ILE A 149 9.75 0.05 -13.62
CA ILE A 149 9.43 -1.34 -13.99
C ILE A 149 7.96 -1.52 -14.43
N GLY A 150 7.27 -0.40 -14.77
CA GLY A 150 5.87 -0.38 -15.24
C GLY A 150 5.76 0.00 -16.71
#